data_dc866b8616f90e67b0f2ed5c4cd7c1b6
#
_entry.id   dc866b8616f90e67b0f2ed5c4cd7c1b6
#
_cell.length_a   1.000
_cell.length_b   1.000
_cell.length_c   1.000
_cell.angle_alpha   90.00
_cell.angle_beta   90.00
_cell.angle_gamma   90.00
#
_symmetry.space_group_name_H-M   'P 1'
#
loop_
_entity.id
_entity.type
_entity.pdbx_description
1 polymer ?
#
loop_
_entity_poly.entity_id
_entity_poly.type
_entity_poly.pdbx_seq_one_letter_code
_entity_poly.pdbx_strand_id
1 'polypeptide(L)'
;MNRGEIQKYIEERYPGFTVKCKKTIPCRNSHIFMLDLCKGQIQDKIVVKISRNYQPREVALEFANLSRFYYSCKEGAISSPQPLFVDAENGILSMSYVQGVNLAHMLHEIRPVSLQYLNSAVDLSAIALAKFHTLFRRGENESVTIDTNAHEDDINQFLAESQERMGECNLKTMVTPFFDFTSWNIIIKNDGIKNGRPKGSMMLYLIDFPRLDYVCTPHLDLARFRFGLELIKQFPPAKFFGLNRWDVDSLFDRFLSGYCREMHVALSQDDLWLIARSREANIRRAQNLARKGRCGLQPKLEQAYLQTFSQQWLDQGDVFSKWPRMGRAEKA
;
A
#
# COMPACT_ATOMS: atom_id res chain seq x y z
N MET A 1 -25.50 -1.61 0.51
CA MET A 1 -26.07 -0.41 1.19
C MET A 1 -25.82 0.83 0.35
N ASN A 2 -26.84 1.65 0.18
CA ASN A 2 -26.75 2.97 -0.43
C ASN A 2 -26.41 4.06 0.62
N ARG A 3 -26.35 5.33 0.17
CA ARG A 3 -25.96 6.45 1.03
C ARG A 3 -26.90 6.68 2.21
N GLY A 4 -28.20 6.55 2.00
CA GLY A 4 -29.21 6.73 3.06
C GLY A 4 -29.21 5.59 4.07
N GLU A 5 -29.06 4.37 3.59
CA GLU A 5 -28.99 3.18 4.44
C GLU A 5 -27.77 3.22 5.38
N ILE A 6 -26.60 3.64 4.87
CA ILE A 6 -25.41 3.73 5.73
C ILE A 6 -25.52 4.87 6.75
N GLN A 7 -26.14 6.00 6.39
CA GLN A 7 -26.37 7.08 7.35
C GLN A 7 -27.23 6.59 8.51
N LYS A 8 -28.37 5.97 8.21
CA LYS A 8 -29.29 5.41 9.22
C LYS A 8 -28.59 4.37 10.09
N TYR A 9 -27.84 3.44 9.48
CA TYR A 9 -27.07 2.41 10.19
C TYR A 9 -26.07 3.02 11.19
N ILE A 10 -25.42 4.12 10.82
CA ILE A 10 -24.45 4.79 11.70
C ILE A 10 -25.17 5.62 12.78
N GLU A 11 -26.31 6.26 12.48
CA GLU A 11 -27.13 6.97 13.47
C GLU A 11 -27.62 6.02 14.58
N GLU A 12 -28.00 4.81 14.24
CA GLU A 12 -28.38 3.78 15.21
C GLU A 12 -27.21 3.37 16.14
N ARG A 13 -25.97 3.39 15.65
CA ARG A 13 -24.74 3.07 16.45
C ARG A 13 -24.23 4.25 17.27
N TYR A 14 -24.51 5.46 16.83
CA TYR A 14 -24.08 6.70 17.51
C TYR A 14 -25.32 7.52 17.92
N PRO A 15 -26.08 7.08 18.93
CA PRO A 15 -27.32 7.74 19.32
C PRO A 15 -27.09 9.20 19.77
N GLY A 16 -27.88 10.07 19.20
CA GLY A 16 -27.79 11.51 19.45
C GLY A 16 -26.81 12.26 18.56
N PHE A 17 -26.11 11.58 17.63
CA PHE A 17 -25.38 12.22 16.55
C PHE A 17 -26.23 12.32 15.30
N THR A 18 -26.11 13.45 14.59
CA THR A 18 -26.59 13.59 13.22
C THR A 18 -25.48 13.15 12.29
N VAL A 19 -25.76 12.23 11.36
CA VAL A 19 -24.80 11.68 10.43
C VAL A 19 -25.01 12.28 9.04
N LYS A 20 -23.94 12.79 8.44
CA LYS A 20 -23.96 13.34 7.08
C LYS A 20 -22.91 12.71 6.20
N CYS A 21 -23.35 12.00 5.16
CA CYS A 21 -22.42 11.46 4.17
C CYS A 21 -21.91 12.57 3.25
N LYS A 22 -20.62 12.88 3.36
CA LYS A 22 -19.93 13.91 2.56
C LYS A 22 -19.50 13.39 1.21
N LYS A 23 -18.96 12.21 1.18
CA LYS A 23 -18.37 11.62 -0.04
C LYS A 23 -18.58 10.11 -0.06
N THR A 24 -18.85 9.60 -1.24
CA THR A 24 -18.84 8.16 -1.51
C THR A 24 -17.79 7.89 -2.61
N ILE A 25 -16.92 6.93 -2.36
CA ILE A 25 -15.88 6.51 -3.30
C ILE A 25 -16.15 5.06 -3.64
N PRO A 26 -16.62 4.77 -4.86
CA PRO A 26 -16.74 3.40 -5.32
C PRO A 26 -15.34 2.86 -5.62
N CYS A 27 -14.97 1.77 -4.95
CA CYS A 27 -13.78 1.00 -5.24
C CYS A 27 -14.17 -0.33 -5.90
N ARG A 28 -13.19 -1.05 -6.45
CA ARG A 28 -13.42 -2.34 -7.12
C ARG A 28 -14.13 -3.34 -6.21
N ASN A 29 -13.61 -3.53 -5.00
CA ASN A 29 -14.08 -4.55 -4.06
C ASN A 29 -14.82 -3.97 -2.86
N SER A 30 -15.06 -2.65 -2.82
CA SER A 30 -15.68 -2.00 -1.68
C SER A 30 -16.33 -0.68 -2.06
N HIS A 31 -17.16 -0.16 -1.17
CA HIS A 31 -17.59 1.23 -1.17
C HIS A 31 -17.03 1.92 0.07
N ILE A 32 -16.45 3.09 -0.11
CA ILE A 32 -15.94 3.90 0.99
C ILE A 32 -16.84 5.12 1.17
N PHE A 33 -17.35 5.30 2.38
CA PHE A 33 -18.17 6.45 2.77
C PHE A 33 -17.39 7.30 3.77
N MET A 34 -17.33 8.61 3.50
CA MET A 34 -16.79 9.58 4.42
C MET A 34 -17.96 10.30 5.10
N LEU A 35 -18.07 10.15 6.40
CA LEU A 35 -19.21 10.63 7.18
C LEU A 35 -18.76 11.67 8.21
N ASP A 36 -19.52 12.76 8.33
CA ASP A 36 -19.44 13.67 9.47
C ASP A 36 -20.46 13.23 10.54
N LEU A 37 -20.00 13.16 11.77
CA LEU A 37 -20.79 12.93 12.97
C LEU A 37 -20.90 14.24 13.75
N CYS A 38 -22.11 14.78 13.93
CA CYS A 38 -22.34 16.05 14.60
C CYS A 38 -23.25 15.85 15.81
N LYS A 39 -22.81 16.36 16.98
CA LYS A 39 -23.63 16.42 18.20
C LYS A 39 -23.29 17.70 18.95
N GLY A 40 -24.17 18.71 18.85
CA GLY A 40 -23.92 20.05 19.39
C GLY A 40 -22.65 20.66 18.73
N GLN A 41 -21.63 20.96 19.53
CA GLN A 41 -20.34 21.49 19.02
C GLN A 41 -19.34 20.38 18.64
N ILE A 42 -19.62 19.13 18.96
CA ILE A 42 -18.76 18.01 18.63
C ILE A 42 -18.91 17.69 17.14
N GLN A 43 -17.80 17.70 16.42
CA GLN A 43 -17.72 17.33 15.01
C GLN A 43 -16.61 16.30 14.82
N ASP A 44 -16.98 15.07 14.58
CA ASP A 44 -16.06 13.97 14.26
C ASP A 44 -16.23 13.54 12.81
N LYS A 45 -15.18 12.94 12.26
CA LYS A 45 -15.20 12.37 10.92
C LYS A 45 -14.79 10.92 10.97
N ILE A 46 -15.59 10.09 10.32
CA ILE A 46 -15.29 8.67 10.20
C ILE A 46 -15.28 8.22 8.74
N VAL A 47 -14.59 7.12 8.50
CA VAL A 47 -14.61 6.39 7.24
C VAL A 47 -15.29 5.06 7.49
N VAL A 48 -16.27 4.73 6.65
CA VAL A 48 -16.91 3.42 6.64
C VAL A 48 -16.63 2.75 5.31
N LYS A 49 -16.00 1.57 5.36
CA LYS A 49 -15.72 0.71 4.23
C LYS A 49 -16.73 -0.43 4.23
N ILE A 50 -17.45 -0.58 3.13
CA ILE A 50 -18.37 -1.69 2.90
C ILE A 50 -17.77 -2.58 1.83
N SER A 51 -17.39 -3.78 2.21
CA SER A 51 -16.80 -4.77 1.31
C SER A 51 -17.88 -5.42 0.43
N ARG A 52 -17.52 -5.73 -0.82
CA ARG A 52 -18.34 -6.48 -1.78
C ARG A 52 -17.75 -7.87 -1.96
N ASN A 53 -18.59 -8.88 -2.17
CA ASN A 53 -18.14 -10.26 -2.44
C ASN A 53 -17.06 -10.71 -1.43
N TYR A 54 -17.33 -10.54 -0.14
CA TYR A 54 -16.44 -10.82 0.97
C TYR A 54 -16.90 -12.06 1.74
N GLN A 55 -15.95 -12.62 2.49
CA GLN A 55 -16.27 -13.52 3.58
C GLN A 55 -16.20 -12.73 4.91
N PRO A 56 -17.10 -12.97 5.88
CA PRO A 56 -17.06 -12.29 7.19
C PRO A 56 -15.69 -12.36 7.86
N ARG A 57 -15.01 -13.50 7.75
CA ARG A 57 -13.65 -13.68 8.26
C ARG A 57 -12.64 -12.69 7.69
N GLU A 58 -12.74 -12.35 6.40
CA GLU A 58 -11.82 -11.41 5.75
C GLU A 58 -11.96 -9.99 6.31
N VAL A 59 -13.21 -9.56 6.55
CA VAL A 59 -13.48 -8.23 7.13
C VAL A 59 -13.04 -8.15 8.57
N ALA A 60 -13.29 -9.22 9.34
CA ALA A 60 -12.82 -9.32 10.72
C ALA A 60 -11.29 -9.30 10.79
N LEU A 61 -10.59 -9.98 9.89
CA LEU A 61 -9.14 -10.02 9.83
C LEU A 61 -8.54 -8.66 9.44
N GLU A 62 -9.13 -7.97 8.46
CA GLU A 62 -8.71 -6.60 8.10
C GLU A 62 -8.80 -5.66 9.32
N PHE A 63 -9.91 -5.74 10.08
CA PHE A 63 -10.09 -4.95 11.30
C PHE A 63 -9.10 -5.33 12.40
N ALA A 64 -8.84 -6.61 12.59
CA ALA A 64 -7.87 -7.10 13.57
C ALA A 64 -6.44 -6.61 13.24
N ASN A 65 -6.04 -6.68 11.96
CA ASN A 65 -4.74 -6.22 11.50
C ASN A 65 -4.58 -4.70 11.65
N LEU A 66 -5.61 -3.93 11.25
CA LEU A 66 -5.68 -2.49 11.45
C LEU A 66 -5.53 -2.15 12.95
N SER A 67 -6.28 -2.84 13.82
CA SER A 67 -6.26 -2.61 15.27
C SER A 67 -4.89 -2.92 15.86
N ARG A 68 -4.32 -4.07 15.52
CA ARG A 68 -2.98 -4.49 15.99
C ARG A 68 -1.93 -3.47 15.63
N PHE A 69 -1.93 -2.97 14.39
CA PHE A 69 -0.98 -1.96 13.95
C PHE A 69 -1.20 -0.62 14.65
N TYR A 70 -2.46 -0.17 14.75
CA TYR A 70 -2.82 1.09 15.43
C TYR A 70 -2.30 1.11 16.87
N TYR A 71 -2.63 0.09 17.67
CA TYR A 71 -2.23 0.06 19.08
C TYR A 71 -0.72 -0.11 19.28
N SER A 72 -0.03 -0.74 18.34
CA SER A 72 1.42 -0.90 18.39
C SER A 72 2.21 0.35 17.95
N CYS A 73 1.59 1.25 17.18
CA CYS A 73 2.26 2.41 16.59
C CYS A 73 1.67 3.77 17.02
N LYS A 74 0.77 3.78 18.02
CA LYS A 74 -0.05 4.94 18.40
C LYS A 74 0.75 6.21 18.74
N GLU A 75 1.94 6.07 19.31
CA GLU A 75 2.72 7.21 19.83
C GLU A 75 3.84 7.67 18.89
N GLY A 76 3.91 7.15 17.66
CA GLY A 76 4.99 7.44 16.73
C GLY A 76 4.58 8.30 15.54
N ALA A 77 5.58 8.65 14.71
CA ALA A 77 5.37 9.32 13.43
C ALA A 77 4.67 8.41 12.38
N ILE A 78 4.45 7.14 12.69
CA ILE A 78 3.82 6.14 11.85
C ILE A 78 2.64 5.56 12.61
N SER A 79 1.49 5.49 11.96
CA SER A 79 0.26 4.94 12.56
C SER A 79 -0.68 4.40 11.47
N SER A 80 -1.89 4.04 11.86
CA SER A 80 -3.04 3.80 10.99
C SER A 80 -4.24 4.61 11.50
N PRO A 81 -5.33 4.71 10.74
CA PRO A 81 -6.58 5.23 11.28
C PRO A 81 -6.98 4.47 12.55
N GLN A 82 -7.55 5.16 13.53
CA GLN A 82 -8.09 4.49 14.71
C GLN A 82 -9.23 3.56 14.30
N PRO A 83 -9.16 2.26 14.63
CA PRO A 83 -10.27 1.34 14.42
C PRO A 83 -11.43 1.72 15.35
N LEU A 84 -12.65 1.77 14.82
CA LEU A 84 -13.84 2.15 15.58
C LEU A 84 -14.74 0.96 15.84
N PHE A 85 -15.19 0.28 14.79
CA PHE A 85 -15.96 -0.96 14.91
C PHE A 85 -15.90 -1.78 13.62
N VAL A 86 -16.28 -3.04 13.74
CA VAL A 86 -16.49 -3.97 12.64
C VAL A 86 -17.86 -4.62 12.76
N ASP A 87 -18.52 -4.81 11.62
CA ASP A 87 -19.71 -5.63 11.46
C ASP A 87 -19.40 -6.58 10.29
N ALA A 88 -18.77 -7.68 10.63
CA ALA A 88 -18.24 -8.62 9.66
C ALA A 88 -19.34 -9.28 8.82
N GLU A 89 -20.49 -9.57 9.44
CA GLU A 89 -21.63 -10.19 8.75
C GLU A 89 -22.24 -9.29 7.67
N ASN A 90 -22.20 -7.98 7.89
CA ASN A 90 -22.64 -6.99 6.90
C ASN A 90 -21.50 -6.42 6.05
N GLY A 91 -20.28 -6.93 6.20
CA GLY A 91 -19.10 -6.51 5.45
C GLY A 91 -18.61 -5.10 5.77
N ILE A 92 -18.93 -4.58 6.96
CA ILE A 92 -18.69 -3.20 7.34
C ILE A 92 -17.48 -3.10 8.27
N LEU A 93 -16.56 -2.19 7.93
CA LEU A 93 -15.44 -1.80 8.76
C LEU A 93 -15.45 -0.27 8.90
N SER A 94 -15.31 0.24 10.13
CA SER A 94 -15.27 1.67 10.41
C SER A 94 -13.99 2.07 11.11
N MET A 95 -13.46 3.23 10.71
CA MET A 95 -12.24 3.81 11.25
C MET A 95 -12.33 5.34 11.29
N SER A 96 -11.48 5.98 12.07
CA SER A 96 -11.36 7.43 12.07
C SER A 96 -10.93 7.96 10.70
N TYR A 97 -11.38 9.17 10.36
CA TYR A 97 -10.89 9.86 9.17
C TYR A 97 -9.49 10.44 9.43
N VAL A 98 -8.56 10.14 8.56
CA VAL A 98 -7.22 10.74 8.58
C VAL A 98 -7.18 11.89 7.58
N GLN A 99 -6.95 13.09 8.08
CA GLN A 99 -6.69 14.25 7.23
C GLN A 99 -5.25 14.21 6.72
N GLY A 100 -5.08 14.17 5.41
CA GLY A 100 -3.76 14.13 4.78
C GLY A 100 -3.87 14.00 3.27
N VAL A 101 -2.72 13.82 2.63
CA VAL A 101 -2.59 13.60 1.19
C VAL A 101 -1.94 12.23 1.00
N ASN A 102 -2.47 11.40 0.11
CA ASN A 102 -1.78 10.14 -0.16
C ASN A 102 -0.47 10.38 -0.93
N LEU A 103 0.50 9.50 -0.73
CA LEU A 103 1.83 9.62 -1.33
C LEU A 103 1.74 9.63 -2.87
N ALA A 104 0.80 8.91 -3.45
CA ALA A 104 0.57 8.92 -4.90
C ALA A 104 0.17 10.31 -5.41
N HIS A 105 -0.70 11.02 -4.68
CA HIS A 105 -1.05 12.41 -5.02
C HIS A 105 0.15 13.34 -4.94
N MET A 106 1.01 13.19 -3.93
CA MET A 106 2.24 13.99 -3.82
C MET A 106 3.18 13.79 -5.00
N LEU A 107 3.23 12.55 -5.52
CA LEU A 107 4.02 12.19 -6.70
C LEU A 107 3.43 12.73 -8.02
N HIS A 108 2.13 13.03 -8.03
CA HIS A 108 1.39 13.55 -9.20
C HIS A 108 1.19 15.06 -9.21
N GLU A 109 1.44 15.74 -8.08
CA GLU A 109 1.07 17.15 -7.98
C GLU A 109 1.78 18.04 -9.01
N ILE A 110 0.98 18.92 -9.61
CA ILE A 110 1.41 19.97 -10.55
C ILE A 110 2.32 20.99 -9.86
N ARG A 111 2.10 21.21 -8.57
CA ARG A 111 2.99 22.04 -7.74
C ARG A 111 4.06 21.13 -7.15
N PRO A 112 5.33 21.32 -7.51
CA PRO A 112 6.39 20.45 -7.06
C PRO A 112 6.47 20.47 -5.54
N VAL A 113 6.11 19.36 -4.92
CA VAL A 113 6.50 19.08 -3.55
C VAL A 113 8.02 19.10 -3.51
N SER A 114 8.62 19.69 -2.49
CA SER A 114 10.08 19.70 -2.42
C SER A 114 10.60 18.26 -2.39
N LEU A 115 11.68 17.99 -3.11
CA LEU A 115 12.30 16.65 -3.13
C LEU A 115 12.65 16.18 -1.72
N GLN A 116 13.07 17.09 -0.84
CA GLN A 116 13.33 16.78 0.56
C GLN A 116 12.09 16.24 1.29
N TYR A 117 10.93 16.85 1.05
CA TYR A 117 9.68 16.39 1.67
C TYR A 117 9.24 15.03 1.13
N LEU A 118 9.38 14.82 -0.18
CA LEU A 118 9.12 13.55 -0.81
C LEU A 118 10.06 12.46 -0.27
N ASN A 119 11.35 12.76 -0.16
CA ASN A 119 12.35 11.85 0.40
C ASN A 119 12.00 11.45 1.85
N SER A 120 11.57 12.41 2.68
CA SER A 120 11.13 12.11 4.05
C SER A 120 9.89 11.23 4.09
N ALA A 121 8.92 11.41 3.17
CA ALA A 121 7.76 10.56 3.06
C ALA A 121 8.12 9.13 2.63
N VAL A 122 9.10 8.98 1.74
CA VAL A 122 9.63 7.67 1.32
C VAL A 122 10.38 6.99 2.46
N ASP A 123 11.18 7.71 3.24
CA ASP A 123 11.85 7.17 4.44
C ASP A 123 10.85 6.66 5.46
N LEU A 124 9.80 7.44 5.75
CA LEU A 124 8.72 7.01 6.66
C LEU A 124 7.98 5.79 6.11
N SER A 125 7.81 5.70 4.79
CA SER A 125 7.16 4.54 4.16
C SER A 125 7.99 3.27 4.34
N ALA A 126 9.31 3.38 4.24
CA ALA A 126 10.23 2.27 4.50
C ALA A 126 10.15 1.79 5.96
N ILE A 127 10.19 2.73 6.90
CA ILE A 127 10.05 2.43 8.34
C ILE A 127 8.67 1.81 8.63
N ALA A 128 7.61 2.32 7.99
CA ALA A 128 6.25 1.81 8.18
C ALA A 128 6.12 0.35 7.73
N LEU A 129 6.69 -0.02 6.57
CA LEU A 129 6.69 -1.39 6.09
C LEU A 129 7.53 -2.30 7.00
N ALA A 130 8.72 -1.85 7.41
CA ALA A 130 9.57 -2.62 8.32
C ALA A 130 8.87 -2.90 9.66
N LYS A 131 8.19 -1.90 10.25
CA LYS A 131 7.37 -2.06 11.45
C LYS A 131 6.22 -3.02 11.23
N PHE A 132 5.53 -2.92 10.08
CA PHE A 132 4.47 -3.85 9.73
C PHE A 132 5.02 -5.28 9.67
N HIS A 133 6.09 -5.53 8.93
CA HIS A 133 6.69 -6.86 8.82
C HIS A 133 7.20 -7.41 10.16
N THR A 134 7.76 -6.55 11.01
CA THR A 134 8.19 -6.94 12.36
C THR A 134 7.00 -7.35 13.23
N LEU A 135 5.92 -6.56 13.18
CA LEU A 135 4.71 -6.83 13.96
C LEU A 135 3.97 -8.08 13.47
N PHE A 136 3.95 -8.32 12.17
CA PHE A 136 3.28 -9.45 11.52
C PHE A 136 4.25 -10.55 11.08
N ARG A 137 5.38 -10.67 11.77
CA ARG A 137 6.34 -11.75 11.58
C ARG A 137 5.70 -13.09 11.88
N ARG A 138 6.00 -14.07 11.05
CA ARG A 138 5.57 -15.45 11.16
C ARG A 138 6.69 -16.33 11.71
N GLY A 139 6.32 -17.54 12.14
CA GLY A 139 7.29 -18.52 12.60
C GLY A 139 8.26 -18.93 11.49
N GLU A 140 9.49 -19.26 11.86
CA GLU A 140 10.54 -19.67 10.91
C GLU A 140 10.21 -20.97 10.17
N ASN A 141 9.30 -21.78 10.73
CA ASN A 141 8.87 -23.06 10.15
C ASN A 141 7.58 -22.95 9.33
N GLU A 142 7.01 -21.75 9.19
CA GLU A 142 5.81 -21.57 8.37
C GLU A 142 6.21 -21.54 6.90
N SER A 143 5.53 -22.37 6.07
CA SER A 143 5.71 -22.37 4.63
C SER A 143 4.92 -21.25 3.97
N VAL A 144 5.38 -20.82 2.81
CA VAL A 144 4.65 -19.84 1.98
C VAL A 144 3.25 -20.37 1.67
N THR A 145 2.24 -19.54 1.90
CA THR A 145 0.85 -19.89 1.56
C THR A 145 0.63 -19.64 0.07
N ILE A 146 0.29 -20.70 -0.65
CA ILE A 146 -0.06 -20.63 -2.08
C ILE A 146 -1.58 -20.70 -2.17
N ASP A 147 -2.21 -19.67 -2.74
CA ASP A 147 -3.65 -19.67 -2.99
C ASP A 147 -3.97 -20.38 -4.30
N THR A 148 -4.39 -21.63 -4.20
CA THR A 148 -4.75 -22.48 -5.35
C THR A 148 -6.06 -22.05 -6.03
N ASN A 149 -6.87 -21.22 -5.37
CA ASN A 149 -8.16 -20.76 -5.91
C ASN A 149 -8.08 -19.40 -6.61
N ALA A 150 -6.95 -18.72 -6.51
CA ALA A 150 -6.82 -17.40 -7.08
C ALA A 150 -6.47 -17.45 -8.56
N HIS A 151 -7.06 -16.55 -9.31
CA HIS A 151 -6.68 -16.21 -10.68
C HIS A 151 -5.29 -15.48 -10.73
N GLU A 152 -4.36 -15.87 -9.85
CA GLU A 152 -3.10 -15.20 -9.58
C GLU A 152 -1.89 -16.14 -9.83
N ASP A 153 -1.95 -16.91 -10.92
CA ASP A 153 -0.91 -17.87 -11.29
C ASP A 153 0.50 -17.26 -11.26
N ASP A 154 0.64 -16.01 -11.70
CA ASP A 154 1.93 -15.31 -11.70
C ASP A 154 2.47 -15.06 -10.27
N ILE A 155 1.58 -14.75 -9.31
CA ILE A 155 1.97 -14.56 -7.90
C ILE A 155 2.28 -15.90 -7.26
N ASN A 156 1.46 -16.93 -7.52
CA ASN A 156 1.68 -18.28 -7.00
C ASN A 156 3.01 -18.87 -7.51
N GLN A 157 3.33 -18.65 -8.80
CA GLN A 157 4.62 -19.05 -9.36
C GLN A 157 5.77 -18.33 -8.64
N PHE A 158 5.66 -17.02 -8.44
CA PHE A 158 6.66 -16.26 -7.67
C PHE A 158 6.83 -16.80 -6.24
N LEU A 159 5.72 -17.12 -5.57
CA LEU A 159 5.74 -17.64 -4.20
C LEU A 159 6.46 -18.99 -4.12
N ALA A 160 6.23 -19.89 -5.07
CA ALA A 160 6.95 -21.16 -5.17
C ALA A 160 8.47 -20.94 -5.41
N GLU A 161 8.82 -20.12 -6.39
CA GLU A 161 10.23 -19.76 -6.67
C GLU A 161 10.91 -19.11 -5.45
N SER A 162 10.17 -18.28 -4.68
CA SER A 162 10.71 -17.64 -3.49
C SER A 162 11.02 -18.64 -2.38
N GLN A 163 10.19 -19.65 -2.21
CA GLN A 163 10.40 -20.70 -1.21
C GLN A 163 11.68 -21.50 -1.52
N GLU A 164 11.92 -21.82 -2.78
CA GLU A 164 13.13 -22.55 -3.20
C GLU A 164 14.42 -21.78 -2.95
N ARG A 165 14.39 -20.44 -3.14
CA ARG A 165 15.58 -19.57 -3.01
C ARG A 165 15.80 -18.95 -1.65
N MET A 166 14.88 -19.14 -0.70
CA MET A 166 15.00 -18.53 0.64
C MET A 166 16.30 -18.89 1.37
N GLY A 167 16.87 -20.05 1.07
CA GLY A 167 18.16 -20.48 1.63
C GLY A 167 19.31 -19.52 1.33
N GLU A 168 19.31 -18.90 0.16
CA GLU A 168 20.35 -18.02 -0.37
C GLU A 168 20.12 -16.53 -0.01
N CYS A 169 18.92 -16.18 0.46
CA CYS A 169 18.55 -14.83 0.84
C CYS A 169 19.09 -14.45 2.21
N ASN A 170 19.36 -13.17 2.42
CA ASN A 170 19.61 -12.61 3.74
C ASN A 170 18.31 -12.22 4.46
N LEU A 171 17.28 -11.81 3.70
CA LEU A 171 15.96 -11.46 4.19
C LEU A 171 15.07 -12.71 4.29
N LYS A 172 15.39 -13.59 5.27
CA LYS A 172 14.74 -14.91 5.47
C LYS A 172 13.45 -14.84 6.30
N THR A 173 13.06 -13.68 6.76
CA THR A 173 11.87 -13.51 7.61
C THR A 173 10.61 -13.83 6.84
N MET A 174 9.77 -14.70 7.40
CA MET A 174 8.41 -14.91 6.90
C MET A 174 7.47 -13.91 7.56
N VAL A 175 6.54 -13.36 6.79
CA VAL A 175 5.62 -12.32 7.24
C VAL A 175 4.21 -12.55 6.69
N THR A 176 3.21 -11.96 7.35
CA THR A 176 1.95 -11.66 6.65
C THR A 176 2.21 -10.48 5.72
N PRO A 177 2.09 -10.63 4.41
CA PRO A 177 2.35 -9.52 3.50
C PRO A 177 1.26 -8.46 3.60
N PHE A 178 1.63 -7.20 3.36
CA PHE A 178 0.65 -6.12 3.23
C PHE A 178 -0.15 -6.26 1.93
N PHE A 179 0.42 -6.90 0.91
CA PHE A 179 -0.12 -7.19 -0.42
C PHE A 179 -0.33 -5.99 -1.31
N ASP A 180 -0.81 -4.89 -0.80
CA ASP A 180 -1.06 -3.67 -1.56
C ASP A 180 -0.30 -2.48 -0.97
N PHE A 181 0.97 -2.73 -0.60
CA PHE A 181 1.85 -1.67 -0.12
C PHE A 181 2.24 -0.75 -1.27
N THR A 182 1.35 0.14 -1.61
CA THR A 182 1.52 1.13 -2.68
C THR A 182 1.38 2.54 -2.13
N SER A 183 1.89 3.50 -2.88
CA SER A 183 1.76 4.93 -2.54
C SER A 183 0.31 5.43 -2.43
N TRP A 184 -0.66 4.68 -2.95
CA TRP A 184 -2.09 4.97 -2.80
C TRP A 184 -2.61 4.67 -1.39
N ASN A 185 -2.02 3.70 -0.71
CA ASN A 185 -2.41 3.24 0.63
C ASN A 185 -1.57 3.87 1.75
N ILE A 186 -0.81 4.91 1.43
CA ILE A 186 0.02 5.68 2.35
C ILE A 186 -0.49 7.11 2.39
N ILE A 187 -0.98 7.57 3.55
CA ILE A 187 -1.43 8.95 3.76
C ILE A 187 -0.35 9.69 4.56
N ILE A 188 0.08 10.83 4.03
CA ILE A 188 1.00 11.73 4.70
C ILE A 188 0.19 12.89 5.28
N LYS A 189 0.24 13.04 6.60
CA LYS A 189 -0.29 14.18 7.33
C LYS A 189 0.85 15.10 7.72
N ASN A 190 0.64 16.39 7.52
CA ASN A 190 1.57 17.42 7.93
C ASN A 190 0.79 18.51 8.69
N ASP A 191 1.29 18.96 9.82
CA ASP A 191 0.66 19.98 10.67
C ASP A 191 0.68 21.41 10.09
N GLY A 192 1.09 21.55 8.84
CA GLY A 192 1.00 22.77 8.05
C GLY A 192 2.10 22.90 7.01
N ILE A 193 1.72 23.21 5.79
CA ILE A 193 2.64 23.67 4.75
C ILE A 193 2.52 25.18 4.68
N LYS A 194 3.55 25.90 5.10
CA LYS A 194 3.65 27.36 4.91
C LYS A 194 4.76 27.64 3.91
N ASN A 195 4.42 28.28 2.79
CA ASN A 195 5.36 28.61 1.70
C ASN A 195 6.11 27.41 1.10
N GLY A 196 5.43 26.26 0.91
CA GLY A 196 6.05 25.07 0.33
C GLY A 196 7.02 24.33 1.25
N ARG A 197 7.17 24.75 2.51
CA ARG A 197 8.00 24.08 3.53
C ARG A 197 7.13 23.52 4.64
N PRO A 198 7.36 22.27 5.07
CA PRO A 198 6.63 21.69 6.18
C PRO A 198 6.94 22.47 7.47
N LYS A 199 5.89 22.93 8.17
CA LYS A 199 5.96 23.41 9.54
C LYS A 199 5.40 22.30 10.42
N GLY A 200 6.25 21.53 11.08
CA GLY A 200 5.80 20.48 12.00
C GLY A 200 6.34 19.10 11.67
N SER A 201 5.96 18.13 12.48
CA SER A 201 6.31 16.72 12.29
C SER A 201 5.47 16.10 11.18
N MET A 202 6.12 15.38 10.28
CA MET A 202 5.44 14.57 9.29
C MET A 202 4.95 13.28 9.97
N MET A 203 3.69 12.95 9.74
CA MET A 203 3.10 11.66 10.17
C MET A 203 2.66 10.86 8.95
N LEU A 204 2.85 9.56 9.03
CA LEU A 204 2.42 8.61 8.01
C LEU A 204 1.34 7.69 8.57
N TYR A 205 0.30 7.46 7.79
CA TYR A 205 -0.76 6.50 8.10
C TYR A 205 -0.86 5.46 7.00
N LEU A 206 -0.82 4.18 7.40
CA LEU A 206 -1.15 3.08 6.52
C LEU A 206 -2.66 2.83 6.53
N ILE A 207 -3.22 2.61 5.36
CA ILE A 207 -4.64 2.27 5.17
C ILE A 207 -4.77 1.00 4.32
N ASP A 208 -5.94 0.40 4.31
CA ASP A 208 -6.27 -0.80 3.51
C ASP A 208 -5.46 -2.04 3.89
N PHE A 209 -5.62 -2.47 5.14
CA PHE A 209 -4.89 -3.59 5.73
C PHE A 209 -5.25 -4.94 5.10
N PRO A 210 -4.34 -5.94 5.17
CA PRO A 210 -4.58 -7.27 4.59
C PRO A 210 -5.82 -7.94 5.17
N ARG A 211 -6.56 -8.62 4.30
CA ARG A 211 -7.77 -9.40 4.62
C ARG A 211 -7.52 -10.89 4.68
N LEU A 212 -6.37 -11.32 4.20
CA LEU A 212 -6.02 -12.72 4.05
C LEU A 212 -4.87 -13.07 4.98
N ASP A 213 -4.93 -14.26 5.53
CA ASP A 213 -3.90 -14.79 6.43
C ASP A 213 -2.85 -15.55 5.62
N TYR A 214 -2.16 -14.84 4.75
CA TYR A 214 -1.08 -15.40 3.97
C TYR A 214 0.26 -15.34 4.70
N VAL A 215 1.13 -16.27 4.34
CA VAL A 215 2.53 -16.29 4.74
C VAL A 215 3.39 -16.12 3.50
N CYS A 216 4.27 -15.13 3.50
CA CYS A 216 5.08 -14.79 2.35
C CYS A 216 6.40 -14.15 2.79
N THR A 217 7.30 -13.96 1.83
CA THR A 217 8.54 -13.21 2.04
C THR A 217 8.29 -11.71 1.87
N PRO A 218 9.03 -10.83 2.55
CA PRO A 218 8.92 -9.38 2.42
C PRO A 218 9.14 -8.84 1.00
N HIS A 219 9.82 -9.60 0.16
CA HIS A 219 10.14 -9.22 -1.22
C HIS A 219 8.90 -8.84 -2.04
N LEU A 220 7.74 -9.46 -1.73
CA LEU A 220 6.46 -9.15 -2.39
C LEU A 220 6.07 -7.69 -2.21
N ASP A 221 6.10 -7.21 -0.96
CA ASP A 221 5.69 -5.84 -0.64
C ASP A 221 6.74 -4.81 -1.07
N LEU A 222 8.03 -5.14 -0.98
CA LEU A 222 9.12 -4.30 -1.50
C LEU A 222 8.94 -4.06 -3.01
N ALA A 223 8.71 -5.12 -3.76
CA ALA A 223 8.44 -5.04 -5.20
C ALA A 223 7.14 -4.30 -5.51
N ARG A 224 6.12 -4.44 -4.66
CA ARG A 224 4.83 -3.76 -4.81
C ARG A 224 4.96 -2.25 -4.69
N PHE A 225 5.78 -1.77 -3.75
CA PHE A 225 6.07 -0.34 -3.63
C PHE A 225 6.75 0.20 -4.89
N ARG A 226 7.80 -0.49 -5.39
CA ARG A 226 8.47 -0.13 -6.65
C ARG A 226 7.48 -0.06 -7.81
N PHE A 227 6.70 -1.12 -8.00
CA PHE A 227 5.69 -1.18 -9.05
C PHE A 227 4.69 0.00 -8.96
N GLY A 228 4.28 0.39 -7.75
CA GLY A 228 3.44 1.56 -7.53
C GLY A 228 4.09 2.87 -7.98
N LEU A 229 5.38 3.08 -7.70
CA LEU A 229 6.14 4.25 -8.19
C LEU A 229 6.20 4.29 -9.71
N GLU A 230 6.47 3.14 -10.34
CA GLU A 230 6.57 3.01 -11.78
C GLU A 230 5.23 3.31 -12.47
N LEU A 231 4.12 2.80 -11.93
CA LEU A 231 2.78 3.13 -12.43
C LEU A 231 2.51 4.64 -12.40
N ILE A 232 2.87 5.30 -11.31
CA ILE A 232 2.67 6.75 -11.18
C ILE A 232 3.55 7.52 -12.16
N LYS A 233 4.82 7.14 -12.30
CA LYS A 233 5.77 7.78 -13.23
C LYS A 233 5.28 7.79 -14.66
N GLN A 234 4.56 6.76 -15.06
CA GLN A 234 4.09 6.56 -16.42
C GLN A 234 2.67 7.11 -16.64
N PHE A 235 2.01 7.58 -15.61
CA PHE A 235 0.67 8.13 -15.76
C PHE A 235 0.65 9.28 -16.77
N PRO A 236 -0.17 9.23 -17.84
CA PRO A 236 -0.08 10.15 -18.97
C PRO A 236 -0.04 11.64 -18.62
N PRO A 237 -0.90 12.15 -17.73
CA PRO A 237 -0.86 13.58 -17.37
C PRO A 237 0.49 14.00 -16.81
N ALA A 238 1.08 13.21 -15.94
CA ALA A 238 2.37 13.49 -15.33
C ALA A 238 3.51 13.49 -16.38
N LYS A 239 3.47 12.55 -17.31
CA LYS A 239 4.44 12.44 -18.41
C LYS A 239 4.35 13.59 -19.40
N PHE A 240 3.14 13.99 -19.80
CA PHE A 240 2.93 15.06 -20.79
C PHE A 240 3.30 16.45 -20.25
N PHE A 241 3.07 16.71 -18.98
CA PHE A 241 3.34 18.01 -18.37
C PHE A 241 4.72 18.14 -17.75
N GLY A 242 5.59 17.11 -17.85
CA GLY A 242 6.93 17.14 -17.28
C GLY A 242 6.96 17.28 -15.75
N LEU A 243 5.88 16.87 -15.09
CA LEU A 243 5.67 17.08 -13.66
C LEU A 243 6.49 16.15 -12.79
N ASN A 244 6.92 15.01 -13.35
CA ASN A 244 7.67 13.97 -12.64
C ASN A 244 9.16 14.31 -12.59
N ARG A 245 9.57 15.23 -11.72
CA ARG A 245 10.97 15.58 -11.51
C ARG A 245 11.73 14.59 -10.63
N TRP A 246 11.06 13.60 -10.08
CA TRP A 246 11.65 12.54 -9.28
C TRP A 246 11.99 11.32 -10.15
N ASP A 247 12.96 10.56 -9.70
CA ASP A 247 13.40 9.33 -10.35
C ASP A 247 12.95 8.10 -9.56
N VAL A 248 12.46 7.07 -10.26
CA VAL A 248 11.93 5.84 -9.64
C VAL A 248 13.04 5.10 -8.90
N ASP A 249 14.20 4.93 -9.56
CA ASP A 249 15.30 4.16 -9.00
C ASP A 249 15.83 4.86 -7.76
N SER A 250 16.06 6.16 -7.80
CA SER A 250 16.52 6.95 -6.64
C SER A 250 15.56 6.87 -5.46
N LEU A 251 14.24 6.96 -5.70
CA LEU A 251 13.25 6.85 -4.62
C LEU A 251 13.16 5.42 -4.08
N PHE A 252 13.24 4.43 -4.96
CA PHE A 252 13.20 3.03 -4.55
C PHE A 252 14.46 2.62 -3.79
N ASP A 253 15.64 3.03 -4.24
CA ASP A 253 16.91 2.77 -3.52
C ASP A 253 16.90 3.39 -2.13
N ARG A 254 16.35 4.61 -2.01
CA ARG A 254 16.16 5.26 -0.72
C ARG A 254 15.20 4.47 0.18
N PHE A 255 14.07 4.06 -0.36
CA PHE A 255 13.09 3.23 0.35
C PHE A 255 13.72 1.92 0.82
N LEU A 256 14.41 1.22 -0.09
CA LEU A 256 15.04 -0.06 0.20
C LEU A 256 16.13 0.06 1.26
N SER A 257 16.97 1.10 1.15
CA SER A 257 18.00 1.40 2.16
C SER A 257 17.40 1.71 3.54
N GLY A 258 16.30 2.46 3.58
CA GLY A 258 15.55 2.73 4.81
C GLY A 258 14.97 1.47 5.42
N TYR A 259 14.34 0.63 4.61
CA TYR A 259 13.79 -0.66 5.04
C TYR A 259 14.86 -1.61 5.58
N CYS A 260 15.97 -1.77 4.86
CA CYS A 260 17.08 -2.63 5.26
C CYS A 260 17.72 -2.18 6.58
N ARG A 261 17.86 -0.86 6.79
CA ARG A 261 18.35 -0.31 8.04
C ARG A 261 17.44 -0.65 9.22
N GLU A 262 16.12 -0.51 9.07
CA GLU A 262 15.15 -0.83 10.12
C GLU A 262 15.07 -2.34 10.40
N MET A 263 15.23 -3.17 9.39
CA MET A 263 15.23 -4.63 9.51
C MET A 263 16.60 -5.20 9.93
N HIS A 264 17.63 -4.35 10.03
CA HIS A 264 19.01 -4.76 10.31
C HIS A 264 19.54 -5.84 9.35
N VAL A 265 19.25 -5.72 8.06
CA VAL A 265 19.62 -6.69 7.03
C VAL A 265 20.35 -6.01 5.87
N ALA A 266 21.37 -6.68 5.32
CA ALA A 266 21.97 -6.34 4.04
C ALA A 266 21.44 -7.32 2.99
N LEU A 267 20.86 -6.81 1.91
CA LEU A 267 20.31 -7.67 0.85
C LEU A 267 21.41 -8.43 0.12
N SER A 268 21.18 -9.72 -0.14
CA SER A 268 21.97 -10.56 -1.04
C SER A 268 21.57 -10.32 -2.50
N GLN A 269 22.29 -10.95 -3.44
CA GLN A 269 21.90 -10.95 -4.86
C GLN A 269 20.57 -11.70 -5.07
N ASP A 270 20.32 -12.74 -4.29
CA ASP A 270 19.06 -13.50 -4.33
C ASP A 270 17.89 -12.70 -3.80
N ASP A 271 18.07 -11.86 -2.76
CA ASP A 271 17.05 -10.91 -2.33
C ASP A 271 16.67 -9.94 -3.46
N LEU A 272 17.65 -9.36 -4.14
CA LEU A 272 17.43 -8.45 -5.26
C LEU A 272 16.74 -9.17 -6.43
N TRP A 273 17.13 -10.40 -6.71
CA TRP A 273 16.50 -11.24 -7.72
C TRP A 273 15.02 -11.51 -7.38
N LEU A 274 14.71 -11.86 -6.12
CA LEU A 274 13.33 -12.07 -5.67
C LEU A 274 12.49 -10.80 -5.77
N ILE A 275 13.03 -9.63 -5.43
CA ILE A 275 12.34 -8.35 -5.62
C ILE A 275 12.01 -8.14 -7.10
N ALA A 276 12.95 -8.41 -8.01
CA ALA A 276 12.73 -8.24 -9.44
C ALA A 276 11.68 -9.23 -9.98
N ARG A 277 11.73 -10.50 -9.57
CA ARG A 277 10.74 -11.52 -9.97
C ARG A 277 9.35 -11.19 -9.44
N SER A 278 9.25 -10.76 -8.18
CA SER A 278 7.98 -10.29 -7.62
C SER A 278 7.41 -9.09 -8.39
N ARG A 279 8.28 -8.17 -8.83
CA ARG A 279 7.87 -7.04 -9.67
C ARG A 279 7.31 -7.53 -11.01
N GLU A 280 7.96 -8.47 -11.70
CA GLU A 280 7.43 -9.08 -12.92
C GLU A 280 6.07 -9.73 -12.69
N ALA A 281 5.90 -10.50 -11.63
CA ALA A 281 4.62 -11.13 -11.27
C ALA A 281 3.52 -10.06 -11.08
N ASN A 282 3.82 -8.95 -10.41
CA ASN A 282 2.89 -7.83 -10.26
C ASN A 282 2.51 -7.18 -11.61
N ILE A 283 3.45 -7.03 -12.52
CA ILE A 283 3.21 -6.49 -13.87
C ILE A 283 2.30 -7.44 -14.65
N ARG A 284 2.62 -8.74 -14.70
CA ARG A 284 1.81 -9.75 -15.40
C ARG A 284 0.40 -9.83 -14.83
N ARG A 285 0.27 -9.82 -13.51
CA ARG A 285 -1.03 -9.76 -12.82
C ARG A 285 -1.84 -8.54 -13.25
N ALA A 286 -1.24 -7.36 -13.28
CA ALA A 286 -1.91 -6.14 -13.71
C ALA A 286 -2.37 -6.22 -15.16
N GLN A 287 -1.55 -6.79 -16.08
CA GLN A 287 -1.91 -7.05 -17.47
C GLN A 287 -3.09 -7.99 -17.59
N ASN A 288 -3.05 -9.11 -16.86
CA ASN A 288 -4.12 -10.11 -16.89
C ASN A 288 -5.45 -9.53 -16.39
N LEU A 289 -5.40 -8.70 -15.34
CA LEU A 289 -6.59 -7.99 -14.84
C LEU A 289 -7.12 -6.98 -15.86
N ALA A 290 -6.24 -6.26 -16.55
CA ALA A 290 -6.61 -5.31 -17.61
C ALA A 290 -7.27 -6.03 -18.79
N ARG A 291 -6.68 -7.16 -19.26
CA ARG A 291 -7.26 -7.98 -20.35
C ARG A 291 -8.65 -8.53 -20.00
N LYS A 292 -8.88 -8.88 -18.74
CA LYS A 292 -10.17 -9.38 -18.26
C LYS A 292 -11.21 -8.27 -18.03
N GLY A 293 -10.90 -7.00 -18.35
CA GLY A 293 -11.79 -5.85 -18.12
C GLY A 293 -12.09 -5.62 -16.63
N ARG A 294 -11.28 -6.16 -15.73
CA ARG A 294 -11.48 -6.10 -14.27
C ARG A 294 -10.72 -4.94 -13.61
N CYS A 295 -10.11 -4.08 -14.41
CA CYS A 295 -9.49 -2.85 -13.91
C CYS A 295 -10.57 -1.80 -13.61
N GLY A 296 -10.40 -1.06 -12.50
CA GLY A 296 -11.38 -0.09 -12.03
C GLY A 296 -11.49 1.17 -12.91
N LEU A 297 -12.27 2.08 -12.53
CA LEU A 297 -12.68 3.45 -12.92
C LEU A 297 -12.49 3.97 -14.36
N GLN A 298 -11.51 3.52 -15.15
CA GLN A 298 -11.38 3.83 -16.59
C GLN A 298 -10.75 2.62 -17.33
N PRO A 299 -11.52 1.55 -17.56
CA PRO A 299 -10.96 0.29 -18.07
C PRO A 299 -10.18 0.42 -19.38
N LYS A 300 -10.61 1.30 -20.27
CA LYS A 300 -9.99 1.45 -21.60
C LYS A 300 -8.64 2.18 -21.55
N LEU A 301 -8.52 3.22 -20.72
CA LEU A 301 -7.26 3.98 -20.56
C LEU A 301 -6.24 3.20 -19.77
N GLU A 302 -6.64 2.55 -18.68
CA GLU A 302 -5.77 1.66 -17.90
C GLU A 302 -5.35 0.44 -18.74
N GLN A 303 -6.27 -0.13 -19.52
CA GLN A 303 -5.98 -1.28 -20.38
C GLN A 303 -4.99 -0.91 -21.48
N ALA A 304 -5.20 0.20 -22.20
CA ALA A 304 -4.27 0.68 -23.20
C ALA A 304 -2.90 1.03 -22.60
N TYR A 305 -2.91 1.65 -21.43
CA TYR A 305 -1.71 2.01 -20.68
C TYR A 305 -0.93 0.77 -20.21
N LEU A 306 -1.59 -0.17 -19.56
CA LEU A 306 -0.95 -1.40 -19.10
C LEU A 306 -0.48 -2.29 -20.26
N GLN A 307 -1.21 -2.35 -21.37
CA GLN A 307 -0.78 -3.10 -22.55
C GLN A 307 0.45 -2.48 -23.22
N THR A 308 0.47 -1.18 -23.44
CA THR A 308 1.59 -0.50 -24.09
C THR A 308 2.83 -0.51 -23.19
N PHE A 309 2.62 -0.32 -21.91
CA PHE A 309 3.68 -0.17 -20.93
C PHE A 309 4.36 -1.49 -20.59
N SER A 310 3.56 -2.53 -20.42
CA SER A 310 4.06 -3.83 -20.04
C SER A 310 4.81 -4.54 -21.18
N GLN A 311 4.41 -4.29 -22.42
CA GLN A 311 5.15 -4.84 -23.56
C GLN A 311 6.56 -4.22 -23.62
N GLN A 312 6.67 -2.88 -23.48
CA GLN A 312 7.96 -2.20 -23.45
C GLN A 312 8.88 -2.70 -22.31
N TRP A 313 8.30 -3.19 -21.22
CA TRP A 313 9.07 -3.67 -20.08
C TRP A 313 9.49 -5.12 -20.17
N LEU A 314 8.68 -5.96 -20.80
CA LEU A 314 9.04 -7.34 -21.12
C LEU A 314 10.07 -7.41 -22.23
N ASP A 315 10.00 -6.48 -23.20
CA ASP A 315 10.92 -6.38 -24.32
C ASP A 315 12.30 -5.78 -23.94
N GLN A 316 12.39 -5.08 -22.79
CA GLN A 316 13.66 -4.54 -22.26
C GLN A 316 14.53 -5.58 -21.56
N GLY A 317 14.34 -6.86 -21.85
CA GLY A 317 15.03 -8.01 -21.29
C GLY A 317 16.36 -7.68 -20.59
N ASP A 318 16.49 -8.17 -19.37
CA ASP A 318 17.66 -8.01 -18.51
C ASP A 318 17.73 -6.70 -17.71
N VAL A 319 16.73 -6.53 -16.82
CA VAL A 319 16.72 -5.46 -15.81
C VAL A 319 17.92 -5.56 -14.85
N PHE A 320 18.55 -6.74 -14.75
CA PHE A 320 19.68 -6.99 -13.84
C PHE A 320 20.98 -6.32 -14.29
N SER A 321 21.20 -6.13 -15.61
CA SER A 321 22.42 -5.52 -16.11
C SER A 321 22.51 -4.02 -15.79
N LYS A 322 21.39 -3.37 -15.48
CA LYS A 322 21.29 -1.93 -15.20
C LYS A 322 21.16 -1.58 -13.72
N TRP A 323 21.06 -2.58 -12.83
CA TRP A 323 21.04 -2.29 -11.40
C TRP A 323 22.42 -1.83 -10.95
N PRO A 324 22.56 -0.64 -10.37
CA PRO A 324 23.85 -0.22 -9.87
C PRO A 324 24.32 -1.25 -8.85
N ARG A 325 25.57 -1.75 -9.03
CA ARG A 325 26.22 -2.57 -8.02
C ARG A 325 26.28 -1.70 -6.77
N MET A 326 25.40 -1.97 -5.80
CA MET A 326 25.50 -1.34 -4.48
C MET A 326 26.91 -1.59 -3.97
N GLY A 327 27.67 -0.51 -3.79
CA GLY A 327 29.06 -0.57 -3.44
C GLY A 327 29.25 -1.50 -2.24
N ARG A 328 30.31 -2.29 -2.30
CA ARG A 328 30.79 -3.06 -1.15
C ARG A 328 30.85 -2.08 0.01
N ALA A 329 30.10 -2.36 1.08
CA ALA A 329 30.30 -1.68 2.34
C ALA A 329 31.80 -1.82 2.67
N GLU A 330 32.53 -0.74 2.58
CA GLU A 330 33.90 -0.69 3.08
C GLU A 330 33.85 -1.11 4.55
N LYS A 331 34.58 -2.18 4.81
CA LYS A 331 34.79 -2.64 6.18
C LYS A 331 35.50 -1.49 6.91
N ALA A 332 34.79 -0.78 7.78
CA ALA A 332 35.37 0.05 8.81
C ALA A 332 35.35 -0.73 10.13
#